data_1b8007d3f9f1ea4a80de9fac8a514a06
#
_entry.id   1b8007d3f9f1ea4a80de9fac8a514a06
#
_cell.length_a   1.000
_cell.length_b   1.000
_cell.length_c   1.000
_cell.angle_alpha   90.00
_cell.angle_beta   90.00
_cell.angle_gamma   90.00
#
_symmetry.space_group_name_H-M   'P 1'
#
loop_
_entity.id
_entity.type
_entity.pdbx_description
1 polymer ?
#
loop_
_entity_poly.entity_id
_entity_poly.type
_entity_poly.pdbx_seq_one_letter_code
_entity_poly.pdbx_strand_id
1 'polypeptide(L)'
;MAGNNTDIAASNFPFLAHDKPRPGQIDMIRECRSSLKNRGHHLAAAPTGIGKTAASIAAALEIAMNSSVKPHILFLTGRQSQHKIVIDTVRKINSRLGSGHRDIKVVDIIGRESMGEVVDIQTGRCLCEQGSSESARPR
;
A
#
# COMPACT_ATOMS: atom_id res chain seq x y z
N MET A 1 -33.72 2.12 -9.96
CA MET A 1 -33.73 1.13 -8.85
C MET A 1 -32.27 0.75 -8.55
N ALA A 2 -31.66 1.40 -7.58
CA ALA A 2 -30.28 1.11 -7.17
C ALA A 2 -30.37 -0.06 -6.18
N GLY A 3 -30.04 -1.26 -6.64
CA GLY A 3 -29.97 -2.44 -5.79
C GLY A 3 -28.87 -2.24 -4.73
N ASN A 4 -29.23 -2.41 -3.47
CA ASN A 4 -28.32 -2.42 -2.32
C ASN A 4 -27.26 -3.53 -2.48
N ASN A 5 -26.09 -3.16 -2.98
CA ASN A 5 -24.95 -4.04 -3.21
C ASN A 5 -24.06 -4.17 -1.96
N THR A 6 -24.64 -3.98 -0.78
CA THR A 6 -23.93 -3.94 0.51
C THR A 6 -23.71 -5.31 1.16
N ASP A 7 -24.33 -6.37 0.63
CA ASP A 7 -24.24 -7.71 1.20
C ASP A 7 -23.25 -8.64 0.49
N ILE A 8 -22.37 -8.10 -0.35
CA ILE A 8 -21.26 -8.91 -0.88
C ILE A 8 -20.26 -9.11 0.25
N ALA A 9 -20.31 -10.28 0.84
CA ALA A 9 -19.46 -10.66 1.96
C ALA A 9 -17.98 -10.33 1.67
N ALA A 10 -17.28 -9.76 2.62
CA ALA A 10 -15.84 -9.47 2.54
C ALA A 10 -15.00 -10.74 2.23
N SER A 11 -15.59 -11.93 2.42
CA SER A 11 -15.03 -13.23 2.02
C SER A 11 -14.67 -13.32 0.53
N ASN A 12 -15.32 -12.55 -0.35
CA ASN A 12 -15.01 -12.51 -1.78
C ASN A 12 -13.80 -11.62 -2.12
N PHE A 13 -13.27 -10.89 -1.14
CA PHE A 13 -12.14 -9.96 -1.30
C PHE A 13 -11.12 -10.19 -0.18
N PRO A 14 -10.33 -11.26 -0.25
CA PRO A 14 -9.44 -11.69 0.84
C PRO A 14 -8.41 -10.63 1.22
N PHE A 15 -8.04 -9.77 0.28
CA PHE A 15 -7.06 -8.70 0.51
C PHE A 15 -7.69 -7.35 0.87
N LEU A 16 -8.98 -7.31 1.19
CA LEU A 16 -9.58 -6.08 1.71
C LEU A 16 -9.16 -5.88 3.18
N ALA A 17 -8.67 -4.67 3.52
CA ALA A 17 -8.16 -4.35 4.86
C ALA A 17 -9.26 -4.23 5.94
N HIS A 18 -10.53 -4.25 5.56
CA HIS A 18 -11.68 -4.06 6.45
C HIS A 18 -12.74 -5.13 6.22
N ASP A 19 -13.50 -5.49 7.28
CA ASP A 19 -14.55 -6.51 7.21
C ASP A 19 -15.73 -6.08 6.34
N LYS A 20 -16.02 -4.81 6.32
CA LYS A 20 -17.10 -4.26 5.52
C LYS A 20 -16.56 -3.30 4.48
N PRO A 21 -16.80 -3.56 3.20
CA PRO A 21 -16.44 -2.61 2.15
C PRO A 21 -17.29 -1.35 2.26
N ARG A 22 -16.71 -0.23 1.87
CA ARG A 22 -17.45 1.04 1.76
C ARG A 22 -18.22 1.09 0.45
N PRO A 23 -19.31 1.87 0.35
CA PRO A 23 -20.03 2.07 -0.90
C PRO A 23 -19.08 2.47 -2.04
N GLY A 24 -19.20 1.83 -3.20
CA GLY A 24 -18.33 2.06 -4.36
C GLY A 24 -16.91 1.46 -4.28
N GLN A 25 -16.48 0.99 -3.13
CA GLN A 25 -15.13 0.40 -2.99
C GLN A 25 -14.99 -0.92 -3.74
N ILE A 26 -16.03 -1.74 -3.74
CA ILE A 26 -16.05 -3.02 -4.46
C ILE A 26 -15.98 -2.82 -5.97
N ASP A 27 -16.71 -1.84 -6.50
CA ASP A 27 -16.70 -1.54 -7.93
C ASP A 27 -15.30 -1.07 -8.35
N MET A 28 -14.68 -0.20 -7.56
CA MET A 28 -13.30 0.23 -7.78
C MET A 28 -12.32 -0.96 -7.79
N ILE A 29 -12.45 -1.92 -6.85
CA ILE A 29 -11.60 -3.12 -6.83
C ILE A 29 -11.81 -3.95 -8.10
N ARG A 30 -13.07 -4.18 -8.51
CA ARG A 30 -13.39 -4.97 -9.70
C ARG A 30 -12.83 -4.36 -10.98
N GLU A 31 -13.02 -3.06 -11.17
CA GLU A 31 -12.53 -2.32 -12.33
C GLU A 31 -11.00 -2.30 -12.38
N CYS A 32 -10.36 -1.98 -11.26
CA CYS A 32 -8.90 -1.99 -11.15
C CYS A 32 -8.35 -3.39 -11.47
N ARG A 33 -8.93 -4.45 -10.90
CA ARG A 33 -8.54 -5.84 -11.17
C ARG A 33 -8.71 -6.21 -12.64
N SER A 34 -9.83 -5.83 -13.26
CA SER A 34 -10.07 -6.09 -14.67
C SER A 34 -9.00 -5.44 -15.56
N SER A 35 -8.69 -4.16 -15.28
CA SER A 35 -7.64 -3.44 -16.01
C SER A 35 -6.26 -4.08 -15.85
N LEU A 36 -5.88 -4.45 -14.61
CA LEU A 36 -4.59 -5.09 -14.34
C LEU A 36 -4.47 -6.48 -15.01
N LYS A 37 -5.54 -7.28 -15.00
CA LYS A 37 -5.57 -8.56 -15.72
C LYS A 37 -5.29 -8.41 -17.21
N ASN A 38 -5.81 -7.36 -17.80
CA ASN A 38 -5.63 -7.04 -19.21
C ASN A 38 -4.34 -6.26 -19.50
N ARG A 39 -3.44 -6.14 -18.52
CA ARG A 39 -2.20 -5.34 -18.62
C ARG A 39 -2.45 -3.90 -19.04
N GLY A 40 -3.60 -3.37 -18.66
CA GLY A 40 -4.04 -2.01 -18.93
C GLY A 40 -3.79 -1.05 -17.78
N HIS A 41 -4.30 0.15 -17.94
CA HIS A 41 -4.25 1.22 -16.95
C HIS A 41 -5.64 1.43 -16.34
N HIS A 42 -5.68 1.82 -15.06
CA HIS A 42 -6.90 2.18 -14.38
C HIS A 42 -6.76 3.57 -13.77
N LEU A 43 -7.63 4.49 -14.18
CA LEU A 43 -7.72 5.83 -13.63
C LEU A 43 -9.01 5.93 -12.83
N ALA A 44 -8.90 6.04 -11.50
CA ALA A 44 -10.04 6.11 -10.61
C ALA A 44 -10.24 7.53 -10.06
N ALA A 45 -11.36 8.17 -10.42
CA ALA A 45 -11.85 9.36 -9.78
C ALA A 45 -12.91 8.97 -8.74
N ALA A 46 -12.58 9.09 -7.46
CA ALA A 46 -13.45 8.67 -6.38
C ALA A 46 -13.42 9.67 -5.21
N PRO A 47 -14.54 9.86 -4.50
CA PRO A 47 -14.61 10.77 -3.35
C PRO A 47 -13.60 10.45 -2.26
N THR A 48 -13.30 11.47 -1.44
CA THR A 48 -12.48 11.27 -0.24
C THR A 48 -13.20 10.33 0.72
N GLY A 49 -12.47 9.45 1.38
CA GLY A 49 -13.06 8.54 2.37
C GLY A 49 -13.54 7.18 1.84
N ILE A 50 -13.68 6.98 0.53
CA ILE A 50 -14.07 5.67 -0.05
C ILE A 50 -13.04 4.55 0.22
N GLY A 51 -11.82 4.88 0.59
CA GLY A 51 -10.76 3.91 0.82
C GLY A 51 -9.99 3.52 -0.44
N LYS A 52 -9.69 4.50 -1.31
CA LYS A 52 -8.94 4.30 -2.57
C LYS A 52 -7.65 3.49 -2.39
N THR A 53 -6.84 3.82 -1.40
CA THR A 53 -5.59 3.12 -1.10
C THR A 53 -5.84 1.65 -0.79
N ALA A 54 -6.81 1.34 0.06
CA ALA A 54 -7.13 -0.05 0.41
C ALA A 54 -7.69 -0.81 -0.80
N ALA A 55 -8.51 -0.18 -1.64
CA ALA A 55 -9.07 -0.78 -2.84
C ALA A 55 -7.99 -1.10 -3.89
N SER A 56 -7.08 -0.16 -4.16
CA SER A 56 -6.00 -0.36 -5.13
C SER A 56 -5.00 -1.42 -4.67
N ILE A 57 -4.65 -1.43 -3.38
CA ILE A 57 -3.78 -2.46 -2.81
C ILE A 57 -4.46 -3.83 -2.88
N ALA A 58 -5.74 -3.94 -2.52
CA ALA A 58 -6.48 -5.20 -2.59
C ALA A 58 -6.51 -5.77 -4.01
N ALA A 59 -6.82 -4.94 -5.02
CA ALA A 59 -6.82 -5.35 -6.42
C ALA A 59 -5.45 -5.80 -6.91
N ALA A 60 -4.39 -5.05 -6.57
CA ALA A 60 -3.03 -5.37 -6.96
C ALA A 60 -2.52 -6.66 -6.31
N LEU A 61 -2.81 -6.86 -5.01
CA LEU A 61 -2.44 -8.07 -4.28
C LEU A 61 -3.14 -9.30 -4.84
N GLU A 62 -4.42 -9.20 -5.20
CA GLU A 62 -5.16 -10.33 -5.80
C GLU A 62 -4.52 -10.78 -7.11
N ILE A 63 -4.07 -9.86 -7.95
CA ILE A 63 -3.35 -10.18 -9.18
C ILE A 63 -1.97 -10.75 -8.87
N ALA A 64 -1.24 -10.14 -7.95
CA ALA A 64 0.12 -10.55 -7.60
C ALA A 64 0.17 -11.95 -6.98
N MET A 65 -0.74 -12.27 -6.09
CA MET A 65 -0.77 -13.56 -5.39
C MET A 65 -1.25 -14.72 -6.28
N ASN A 66 -2.04 -14.41 -7.32
CA ASN A 66 -2.49 -15.39 -8.31
C ASN A 66 -1.55 -15.53 -9.51
N SER A 67 -0.44 -14.78 -9.53
CA SER A 67 0.56 -14.88 -10.60
C SER A 67 1.57 -15.98 -10.35
N SER A 68 1.94 -16.72 -11.39
CA SER A 68 3.03 -17.70 -11.35
C SER A 68 4.41 -17.04 -11.17
N VAL A 69 4.54 -15.80 -11.62
CA VAL A 69 5.71 -14.96 -11.38
C VAL A 69 5.45 -14.17 -10.10
N LYS A 70 6.43 -14.04 -9.21
CA LYS A 70 6.30 -13.23 -7.98
C LYS A 70 6.47 -11.76 -8.32
N PRO A 71 5.40 -11.03 -8.66
CA PRO A 71 5.51 -9.63 -9.04
C PRO A 71 5.76 -8.76 -7.81
N HIS A 72 6.39 -7.62 -8.04
CA HIS A 72 6.50 -6.56 -7.05
C HIS A 72 5.43 -5.53 -7.31
N ILE A 73 4.81 -5.02 -6.23
CA ILE A 73 3.88 -3.91 -6.29
C ILE A 73 4.64 -2.67 -5.85
N LEU A 74 4.76 -1.69 -6.75
CA LEU A 74 5.36 -0.40 -6.45
C LEU A 74 4.24 0.61 -6.21
N PHE A 75 4.15 1.12 -4.97
CA PHE A 75 3.19 2.14 -4.58
C PHE A 75 3.89 3.49 -4.50
N LEU A 76 3.60 4.37 -5.45
CA LEU A 76 4.19 5.70 -5.52
C LEU A 76 3.23 6.74 -4.92
N THR A 77 3.75 7.62 -4.11
CA THR A 77 3.01 8.72 -3.49
C THR A 77 3.89 9.94 -3.31
N GLY A 78 3.31 11.11 -3.53
CA GLY A 78 4.00 12.39 -3.36
C GLY A 78 4.04 12.91 -1.91
N ARG A 79 3.43 12.18 -0.94
CA ARG A 79 3.34 12.64 0.45
C ARG A 79 3.79 11.53 1.40
N GLN A 80 4.74 11.83 2.25
CA GLN A 80 5.27 10.91 3.24
C GLN A 80 4.20 10.37 4.21
N SER A 81 3.19 11.18 4.55
CA SER A 81 2.06 10.74 5.38
C SER A 81 1.25 9.59 4.76
N GLN A 82 1.29 9.42 3.44
CA GLN A 82 0.61 8.34 2.76
C GLN A 82 1.37 7.00 2.85
N HIS A 83 2.69 7.03 3.08
CA HIS A 83 3.48 5.81 3.32
C HIS A 83 2.92 5.02 4.50
N LYS A 84 2.68 5.71 5.62
CA LYS A 84 2.10 5.09 6.82
C LYS A 84 0.74 4.44 6.52
N ILE A 85 -0.11 5.10 5.72
CA ILE A 85 -1.43 4.56 5.36
C ILE A 85 -1.28 3.23 4.58
N VAL A 86 -0.32 3.15 3.66
CA VAL A 86 -0.04 1.92 2.90
C VAL A 86 0.43 0.80 3.83
N ILE A 87 1.42 1.10 4.69
CA ILE A 87 1.97 0.14 5.64
C ILE A 87 0.88 -0.39 6.58
N ASP A 88 0.09 0.51 7.17
CA ASP A 88 -0.99 0.14 8.08
C ASP A 88 -2.10 -0.66 7.36
N THR A 89 -2.35 -0.35 6.09
CA THR A 89 -3.30 -1.11 5.26
C THR A 89 -2.80 -2.56 5.08
N VAL A 90 -1.53 -2.74 4.72
CA VAL A 90 -0.97 -4.09 4.53
C VAL A 90 -0.89 -4.86 5.85
N ARG A 91 -0.54 -4.22 6.96
CA ARG A 91 -0.58 -4.85 8.30
C ARG A 91 -1.96 -5.38 8.63
N LYS A 92 -3.01 -4.59 8.36
CA LYS A 92 -4.39 -5.03 8.56
C LYS A 92 -4.76 -6.20 7.65
N ILE A 93 -4.32 -6.20 6.41
CA ILE A 93 -4.52 -7.33 5.49
C ILE A 93 -3.86 -8.59 6.05
N ASN A 94 -2.59 -8.52 6.43
CA ASN A 94 -1.85 -9.66 7.01
C ASN A 94 -2.54 -10.21 8.26
N SER A 95 -3.01 -9.35 9.17
CA SER A 95 -3.71 -9.79 10.37
C SER A 95 -5.03 -10.53 10.07
N ARG A 96 -5.65 -10.27 8.93
CA ARG A 96 -6.90 -10.92 8.49
C ARG A 96 -6.68 -12.23 7.75
N LEU A 97 -5.56 -12.33 7.01
CA LEU A 97 -5.25 -13.54 6.24
C LEU A 97 -4.98 -14.76 7.14
N GLY A 98 -4.63 -14.54 8.41
CA GLY A 98 -4.37 -15.59 9.39
C GLY A 98 -3.10 -16.40 9.11
N SER A 99 -2.82 -17.38 9.97
CA SER A 99 -1.55 -18.14 9.99
C SER A 99 -1.34 -19.10 8.80
N GLY A 100 -2.34 -19.28 7.94
CA GLY A 100 -2.24 -20.15 6.75
C GLY A 100 -1.72 -19.47 5.49
N HIS A 101 -1.57 -18.14 5.52
CA HIS A 101 -1.13 -17.35 4.37
C HIS A 101 0.28 -16.82 4.59
N ARG A 102 1.01 -16.67 3.48
CA ARG A 102 2.34 -16.04 3.53
C ARG A 102 2.19 -14.54 3.74
N ASP A 103 2.92 -14.00 4.70
CA ASP A 103 2.92 -12.56 4.98
C ASP A 103 3.34 -11.74 3.78
N ILE A 104 2.57 -10.71 3.52
CA ILE A 104 2.89 -9.69 2.52
C ILE A 104 3.95 -8.77 3.13
N LYS A 105 5.12 -8.76 2.53
CA LYS A 105 6.24 -7.92 2.96
C LYS A 105 6.14 -6.55 2.32
N VAL A 106 6.36 -5.50 3.11
CA VAL A 106 6.40 -4.11 2.67
C VAL A 106 7.75 -3.53 3.00
N VAL A 107 8.33 -2.83 2.04
CA VAL A 107 9.54 -2.02 2.24
C VAL A 107 9.17 -0.58 1.97
N ASP A 108 9.42 0.29 2.94
CA ASP A 108 9.24 1.73 2.79
C ASP A 108 10.56 2.35 2.34
N ILE A 109 10.55 3.00 1.18
CA ILE A 109 11.71 3.69 0.63
C ILE A 109 11.50 5.17 0.89
N ILE A 110 12.24 5.69 1.85
CA ILE A 110 12.23 7.10 2.24
C ILE A 110 13.59 7.74 1.94
N GLY A 111 13.58 9.08 1.83
CA GLY A 111 14.83 9.81 1.64
C GLY A 111 15.77 9.63 2.82
N ARG A 112 17.09 9.68 2.57
CA ARG A 112 18.13 9.52 3.58
C ARG A 112 17.92 10.44 4.80
N GLU A 113 17.49 11.67 4.56
CA GLU A 113 17.22 12.65 5.62
C GLU A 113 16.12 12.21 6.60
N SER A 114 15.22 11.34 6.14
CA SER A 114 14.11 10.81 6.95
C SER A 114 14.42 9.46 7.62
N MET A 115 15.58 8.86 7.34
CA MET A 115 15.99 7.56 7.90
C MET A 115 16.68 7.68 9.27
N GLY A 116 17.12 8.89 9.67
CA GLY A 116 17.84 9.09 10.92
C GLY A 116 16.93 9.26 12.12
N GLU A 117 17.30 8.67 13.26
CA GLU A 117 16.60 8.84 14.54
C GLU A 117 16.84 10.23 15.13
N VAL A 118 17.94 10.88 14.78
CA VAL A 118 18.33 12.20 15.31
C VAL A 118 18.37 13.21 14.18
N VAL A 119 17.47 14.16 14.23
CA VAL A 119 17.36 15.25 13.27
C VAL A 119 17.82 16.56 13.94
N ASP A 120 18.69 17.29 13.28
CA ASP A 120 19.01 18.67 13.69
C ASP A 120 17.76 19.55 13.61
N ILE A 121 17.36 20.11 14.74
CA ILE A 121 16.12 20.89 14.88
C ILE A 121 16.16 22.17 14.06
N GLN A 122 17.35 22.73 13.82
CA GLN A 122 17.51 23.99 13.08
C GLN A 122 17.56 23.78 11.57
N THR A 123 18.19 22.71 11.10
CA THR A 123 18.39 22.47 9.67
C THR A 123 17.47 21.43 9.10
N GLY A 124 16.78 20.62 9.93
CA GLY A 124 15.94 19.49 9.52
C GLY A 124 16.73 18.33 8.92
N ARG A 125 18.07 18.32 9.02
CA ARG A 125 18.93 17.29 8.44
C ARG A 125 19.24 16.20 9.45
N CYS A 126 19.36 14.96 8.96
CA CYS A 126 19.79 13.85 9.79
C CYS A 126 21.25 14.01 10.21
N LEU A 127 21.51 13.99 11.51
CA LEU A 127 22.88 14.04 12.06
C LEU A 127 23.72 12.80 11.73
N CYS A 128 23.11 11.72 11.28
CA CYS A 128 23.83 10.54 10.82
C CYS A 128 24.72 10.79 9.58
N GLU A 129 24.50 11.87 8.82
CA GLU A 129 25.35 12.25 7.70
C GLU A 129 26.72 12.82 8.12
N GLN A 130 26.83 13.39 9.31
CA GLN A 130 28.09 13.98 9.77
C GLN A 130 29.14 12.94 10.16
N GLY A 131 28.71 11.71 10.53
CA GLY A 131 29.63 10.62 10.89
C GLY A 131 30.13 9.79 9.71
N SER A 132 29.39 9.77 8.58
CA SER A 132 29.76 8.92 7.45
C SER A 132 30.79 9.54 6.48
N SER A 133 30.95 10.85 6.52
CA SER A 133 31.93 11.55 5.67
C SER A 133 33.38 11.51 6.21
N GLU A 134 33.56 11.27 7.52
CA GLU A 134 34.90 11.21 8.14
C GLU A 134 35.54 9.81 8.11
N SER A 135 34.73 8.74 8.03
CA SER A 135 35.26 7.37 8.00
C SER A 135 35.67 6.86 6.61
N ALA A 136 35.44 7.64 5.54
CA ALA A 136 35.71 7.24 4.17
C ALA A 136 36.99 7.84 3.57
N ARG A 137 37.90 8.42 4.38
CA ARG A 137 39.23 8.80 3.89
C ARG A 137 40.23 7.68 4.18
N PRO A 138 40.71 6.96 3.16
CA PRO A 138 41.86 6.06 3.36
C PRO A 138 43.08 6.93 3.68
N ARG A 139 43.81 6.53 4.72
CA ARG A 139 45.13 7.03 5.03
C ARG A 139 46.14 6.46 4.05
#